data_13d34f2fb9539945e1257d0d039f9508
#
_entry.id   13d34f2fb9539945e1257d0d039f9508
#
_cell.length_a   1.000
_cell.length_b   1.000
_cell.length_c   1.000
_cell.angle_alpha   90.00
_cell.angle_beta   90.00
_cell.angle_gamma   90.00
#
_symmetry.space_group_name_H-M   'P 1'
#
loop_
_entity.id
_entity.type
_entity.pdbx_description
1 polymer ?
#
loop_
_entity_poly.entity_id
_entity_poly.type
_entity_poly.pdbx_seq_one_letter_code
_entity_poly.pdbx_strand_id
1 'polypeptide(L)'
;MRAALACCVLAFAVTGAMPAPAQMLDFEGLDGWESDNHRDALASFLETCDKLTDPDWRPICAFAADAGASDASAKAFFELFFKPVIVGNPPALFTAYYEPELNGSLTRSPRFAYPIYRRPPELKDGQVYHDRASIEGGALRGRGLEIAWLEDPVEVYFLHIQGSGRIRLPDGRVMRVGYGGRNGHAYRSIGQEMIRRGTHSPDQLSAQEIRAWVRANGRAGSDMLNYNPSYIFFRKLDELSADKGPIGAMGRSITAMRSVAIDPDFTPLGAPVWVEKDGNDPIRALMVAQDTGGAIKGPQRADIFYGTGDGAGNAAGTVKDGGRLILLLPIDRAYAMLPEG
;
A
#
# COMPACT_ATOMS: atom_id res chain seq x y z
N MET A 1 53.71 -37.10 -23.64
CA MET A 1 52.35 -36.66 -23.85
C MET A 1 51.91 -35.83 -22.63
N ARG A 2 51.88 -34.52 -22.77
CA ARG A 2 51.45 -33.60 -21.70
C ARG A 2 50.05 -33.11 -22.08
N ALA A 3 49.05 -33.48 -21.29
CA ALA A 3 47.68 -32.97 -21.43
C ALA A 3 47.58 -31.59 -20.79
N ALA A 4 47.20 -30.59 -21.57
CA ALA A 4 46.89 -29.26 -21.09
C ALA A 4 45.41 -29.21 -20.64
N LEU A 5 45.17 -28.93 -19.36
CA LEU A 5 43.83 -28.64 -18.83
C LEU A 5 43.51 -27.18 -19.16
N ALA A 6 42.53 -26.96 -20.00
CA ALA A 6 41.96 -25.62 -20.24
C ALA A 6 40.93 -25.34 -19.16
N CYS A 7 41.23 -24.35 -18.31
CA CYS A 7 40.30 -23.84 -17.30
C CYS A 7 39.38 -22.79 -17.94
N CYS A 8 38.10 -23.16 -18.21
CA CYS A 8 37.09 -22.19 -18.62
C CYS A 8 36.65 -21.40 -17.41
N VAL A 9 37.05 -20.12 -17.32
CA VAL A 9 36.52 -19.15 -16.37
C VAL A 9 35.21 -18.66 -16.95
N LEU A 10 34.09 -19.12 -16.35
CA LEU A 10 32.75 -18.53 -16.56
C LEU A 10 32.70 -17.20 -15.84
N ALA A 11 32.77 -16.09 -16.56
CA ALA A 11 32.49 -14.77 -16.06
C ALA A 11 30.96 -14.65 -15.87
N PHE A 12 30.49 -14.71 -14.65
CA PHE A 12 29.13 -14.28 -14.30
C PHE A 12 29.04 -12.76 -14.46
N ALA A 13 28.42 -12.30 -15.53
CA ALA A 13 27.99 -10.91 -15.62
C ALA A 13 26.90 -10.67 -14.57
N VAL A 14 27.25 -10.01 -13.47
CA VAL A 14 26.28 -9.43 -12.54
C VAL A 14 25.63 -8.27 -13.30
N THR A 15 24.45 -8.50 -13.88
CA THR A 15 23.60 -7.41 -14.39
C THR A 15 23.05 -6.68 -13.19
N GLY A 16 23.80 -5.73 -12.65
CA GLY A 16 23.29 -4.74 -11.69
C GLY A 16 22.14 -4.00 -12.39
N ALA A 17 20.96 -3.97 -11.78
CA ALA A 17 19.88 -3.13 -12.25
C ALA A 17 20.41 -1.69 -12.33
N MET A 18 20.28 -1.03 -13.48
CA MET A 18 20.65 0.37 -13.62
C MET A 18 19.79 1.18 -12.66
N PRO A 19 20.37 2.13 -11.91
CA PRO A 19 19.60 3.00 -11.04
C PRO A 19 18.53 3.70 -11.87
N ALA A 20 17.32 3.83 -11.32
CA ALA A 20 16.25 4.57 -11.98
C ALA A 20 16.71 6.03 -12.18
N PRO A 21 16.44 6.64 -13.35
CA PRO A 21 16.84 8.02 -13.60
C PRO A 21 16.21 8.92 -12.54
N ALA A 22 16.99 9.89 -12.02
CA ALA A 22 16.54 10.88 -11.07
C ALA A 22 16.68 12.28 -11.67
N GLN A 23 15.64 13.10 -11.49
CA GLN A 23 15.61 14.49 -11.94
C GLN A 23 15.18 15.40 -10.79
N MET A 24 15.98 16.39 -10.45
CA MET A 24 15.62 17.43 -9.48
C MET A 24 14.72 18.47 -10.14
N LEU A 25 13.73 18.92 -9.38
CA LEU A 25 12.81 19.99 -9.76
C LEU A 25 12.93 21.14 -8.75
N ASP A 26 12.32 22.27 -9.10
CA ASP A 26 12.03 23.34 -8.16
C ASP A 26 10.56 23.30 -7.73
N PHE A 27 10.23 23.88 -6.57
CA PHE A 27 8.86 23.88 -6.05
C PHE A 27 7.87 24.61 -6.96
N GLU A 28 8.33 25.66 -7.68
CA GLU A 28 7.55 26.36 -8.69
C GLU A 28 7.13 25.49 -9.88
N GLY A 29 7.83 24.38 -10.09
CA GLY A 29 7.51 23.38 -11.12
C GLY A 29 6.48 22.34 -10.68
N LEU A 30 6.00 22.39 -9.44
CA LEU A 30 4.99 21.50 -8.88
C LEU A 30 3.59 22.11 -9.11
N ASP A 31 2.80 21.44 -9.95
CA ASP A 31 1.44 21.91 -10.27
C ASP A 31 0.56 21.90 -9.02
N GLY A 32 0.01 23.08 -8.64
CA GLY A 32 -0.87 23.24 -7.49
C GLY A 32 -0.19 23.35 -6.13
N TRP A 33 1.15 23.36 -6.04
CA TRP A 33 1.90 23.44 -4.77
C TRP A 33 1.41 24.56 -3.87
N GLU A 34 1.21 25.77 -4.41
CA GLU A 34 0.79 26.94 -3.67
C GLU A 34 -0.61 26.82 -3.05
N SER A 35 -1.43 25.90 -3.52
CA SER A 35 -2.85 25.78 -3.14
C SER A 35 -3.14 24.61 -2.19
N ASP A 36 -2.16 23.78 -1.86
CA ASP A 36 -2.36 22.65 -0.95
C ASP A 36 -2.42 23.10 0.52
N ASN A 37 -3.03 22.29 1.36
CA ASN A 37 -2.98 22.43 2.81
C ASN A 37 -1.74 21.73 3.37
N HIS A 38 -0.61 22.43 3.39
CA HIS A 38 0.68 21.91 3.86
C HIS A 38 0.68 21.56 5.34
N ARG A 39 -0.17 22.23 6.14
CA ARG A 39 -0.33 21.94 7.56
C ARG A 39 -0.87 20.54 7.80
N ASP A 40 -1.86 20.09 7.02
CA ASP A 40 -2.39 18.73 7.11
C ASP A 40 -1.34 17.69 6.69
N ALA A 41 -0.55 18.00 5.67
CA ALA A 41 0.57 17.16 5.24
C ALA A 41 1.66 17.06 6.33
N LEU A 42 2.00 18.18 6.96
CA LEU A 42 2.94 18.22 8.07
C LEU A 42 2.44 17.42 9.29
N ALA A 43 1.15 17.50 9.61
CA ALA A 43 0.55 16.69 10.67
C ALA A 43 0.69 15.19 10.38
N SER A 44 0.45 14.76 9.13
CA SER A 44 0.70 13.38 8.69
C SER A 44 2.17 12.98 8.74
N PHE A 45 3.09 13.88 8.39
CA PHE A 45 4.54 13.65 8.47
C PHE A 45 4.96 13.42 9.94
N LEU A 46 4.45 14.22 10.85
CA LEU A 46 4.73 14.12 12.29
C LEU A 46 4.27 12.79 12.90
N GLU A 47 3.20 12.16 12.39
CA GLU A 47 2.72 10.85 12.88
C GLU A 47 3.81 9.74 12.74
N THR A 48 4.73 9.88 11.79
CA THR A 48 5.77 8.88 11.52
C THR A 48 7.20 9.37 11.71
N CYS A 49 7.38 10.63 12.03
CA CYS A 49 8.69 11.28 12.14
C CYS A 49 9.60 10.60 13.18
N ASP A 50 9.05 10.14 14.29
CA ASP A 50 9.77 9.40 15.34
C ASP A 50 10.28 8.02 14.89
N LYS A 51 9.78 7.53 13.75
CA LYS A 51 10.21 6.26 13.14
C LYS A 51 11.36 6.42 12.15
N LEU A 52 11.68 7.64 11.77
CA LEU A 52 12.77 7.96 10.86
C LEU A 52 14.10 7.91 11.63
N THR A 53 14.83 6.81 11.49
CA THR A 53 16.12 6.59 12.17
C THR A 53 17.33 7.04 11.36
N ASP A 54 17.13 7.30 10.07
CA ASP A 54 18.16 7.78 9.15
C ASP A 54 18.71 9.14 9.60
N PRO A 55 20.05 9.34 9.63
CA PRO A 55 20.67 10.57 10.09
C PRO A 55 20.23 11.83 9.35
N ASP A 56 19.90 11.73 8.06
CA ASP A 56 19.49 12.87 7.25
C ASP A 56 18.07 13.35 7.62
N TRP A 57 17.24 12.48 8.17
CA TRP A 57 15.85 12.76 8.50
C TRP A 57 15.64 13.21 9.94
N ARG A 58 16.43 12.67 10.88
CA ARG A 58 16.24 12.93 12.32
C ARG A 58 16.27 14.41 12.70
N PRO A 59 17.24 15.24 12.23
CA PRO A 59 17.25 16.66 12.54
C PRO A 59 16.01 17.39 12.01
N ILE A 60 15.53 17.01 10.83
CA ILE A 60 14.35 17.61 10.19
C ILE A 60 13.11 17.38 11.05
N CYS A 61 12.94 16.20 11.63
CA CYS A 61 11.83 15.89 12.53
C CYS A 61 11.78 16.79 13.76
N ALA A 62 12.92 17.20 14.29
CA ALA A 62 12.96 18.11 15.43
C ALA A 62 12.39 19.50 15.10
N PHE A 63 12.63 20.00 13.88
CA PHE A 63 12.07 21.28 13.40
C PHE A 63 10.63 21.19 12.95
N ALA A 64 10.18 20.01 12.51
CA ALA A 64 8.83 19.80 12.01
C ALA A 64 7.74 20.12 13.06
N ALA A 65 8.01 19.82 14.33
CA ALA A 65 7.06 20.04 15.43
C ALA A 65 6.69 21.53 15.60
N ASP A 66 7.65 22.43 15.41
CA ASP A 66 7.45 23.87 15.56
C ASP A 66 6.87 24.53 14.30
N ALA A 67 6.94 23.85 13.15
CA ALA A 67 6.48 24.40 11.87
C ALA A 67 4.94 24.33 11.68
N GLY A 68 4.22 23.64 12.54
CA GLY A 68 2.76 23.41 12.43
C GLY A 68 1.86 24.58 12.82
N ALA A 69 2.40 25.76 13.16
CA ALA A 69 1.62 26.90 13.65
C ALA A 69 0.65 27.45 12.59
N SER A 70 1.02 27.44 11.30
CA SER A 70 0.19 27.88 10.19
C SER A 70 0.49 27.09 8.93
N ASP A 71 -0.37 27.20 7.91
CA ASP A 71 -0.12 26.59 6.61
C ASP A 71 1.14 27.18 5.96
N ALA A 72 1.33 28.50 6.03
CA ALA A 72 2.52 29.16 5.50
C ALA A 72 3.81 28.68 6.17
N SER A 73 3.81 28.44 7.48
CA SER A 73 5.00 27.91 8.18
C SER A 73 5.26 26.44 7.83
N ALA A 74 4.21 25.64 7.65
CA ALA A 74 4.32 24.27 7.21
C ALA A 74 4.88 24.17 5.77
N LYS A 75 4.38 25.01 4.85
CA LYS A 75 4.92 25.13 3.50
C LYS A 75 6.40 25.51 3.51
N ALA A 76 6.75 26.59 4.22
CA ALA A 76 8.13 27.05 4.35
C ALA A 76 9.06 25.96 4.93
N PHE A 77 8.57 25.14 5.86
CA PHE A 77 9.32 24.00 6.38
C PHE A 77 9.69 23.01 5.26
N PHE A 78 8.73 22.59 4.42
CA PHE A 78 9.04 21.68 3.33
C PHE A 78 10.00 22.29 2.32
N GLU A 79 9.83 23.56 1.97
CA GLU A 79 10.70 24.26 1.02
C GLU A 79 12.13 24.47 1.56
N LEU A 80 12.29 24.65 2.87
CA LEU A 80 13.57 24.86 3.51
C LEU A 80 14.41 23.59 3.64
N PHE A 81 13.79 22.44 3.94
CA PHE A 81 14.50 21.22 4.29
C PHE A 81 14.57 20.19 3.17
N PHE A 82 13.76 20.34 2.12
CA PHE A 82 13.64 19.33 1.06
C PHE A 82 13.88 19.89 -0.34
N LYS A 83 14.20 18.97 -1.26
CA LYS A 83 14.17 19.21 -2.70
C LYS A 83 13.25 18.22 -3.39
N PRO A 84 12.44 18.68 -4.36
CA PRO A 84 11.62 17.79 -5.16
C PRO A 84 12.47 16.99 -6.16
N VAL A 85 12.28 15.67 -6.20
CA VAL A 85 13.00 14.75 -7.09
C VAL A 85 12.02 13.78 -7.74
N ILE A 86 12.03 13.70 -9.06
CA ILE A 86 11.37 12.61 -9.79
C ILE A 86 12.35 11.44 -9.86
N VAL A 87 11.91 10.27 -9.44
CA VAL A 87 12.64 9.01 -9.59
C VAL A 87 11.89 8.14 -10.60
N GLY A 88 12.58 7.69 -11.65
CA GLY A 88 11.98 6.95 -12.76
C GLY A 88 11.34 7.86 -13.81
N ASN A 89 10.63 7.25 -14.74
CA ASN A 89 10.03 7.94 -15.87
C ASN A 89 8.50 8.05 -15.70
N PRO A 90 7.91 9.26 -15.69
CA PRO A 90 6.46 9.42 -15.82
C PRO A 90 5.94 8.84 -17.15
N PRO A 91 4.63 8.50 -17.25
CA PRO A 91 3.62 8.76 -16.24
C PRO A 91 3.66 7.78 -15.08
N ALA A 92 3.31 8.26 -13.90
CA ALA A 92 3.04 7.43 -12.73
C ALA A 92 1.78 6.59 -12.94
N LEU A 93 1.64 5.53 -12.13
CA LEU A 93 0.37 4.83 -11.96
C LEU A 93 -0.13 5.04 -10.55
N PHE A 94 -1.23 5.75 -10.42
CA PHE A 94 -1.97 5.93 -9.18
C PHE A 94 -3.17 4.99 -9.13
N THR A 95 -3.31 4.29 -8.00
CA THR A 95 -4.53 3.60 -7.59
C THR A 95 -4.92 4.08 -6.20
N ALA A 96 -5.99 3.56 -5.64
CA ALA A 96 -6.40 3.92 -4.29
C ALA A 96 -6.87 2.71 -3.49
N TYR A 97 -6.72 2.81 -2.17
CA TYR A 97 -7.20 1.85 -1.21
C TYR A 97 -7.95 2.52 -0.06
N TYR A 98 -8.65 1.74 0.73
CA TYR A 98 -9.49 2.23 1.82
C TYR A 98 -9.58 1.21 2.96
N GLU A 99 -10.10 1.61 4.10
CA GLU A 99 -10.42 0.69 5.20
C GLU A 99 -11.90 0.27 5.09
N PRO A 100 -12.23 -0.97 4.68
CA PRO A 100 -13.61 -1.41 4.56
C PRO A 100 -14.28 -1.59 5.93
N GLU A 101 -15.60 -1.35 5.98
CA GLU A 101 -16.46 -1.74 7.09
C GLU A 101 -17.32 -2.93 6.68
N LEU A 102 -17.16 -4.07 7.36
CA LEU A 102 -17.78 -5.33 7.00
C LEU A 102 -18.58 -5.89 8.18
N ASN A 103 -19.69 -6.56 7.90
CA ASN A 103 -20.42 -7.29 8.92
C ASN A 103 -19.71 -8.60 9.28
N GLY A 104 -19.61 -8.89 10.56
CA GLY A 104 -18.97 -10.11 11.05
C GLY A 104 -19.46 -10.56 12.41
N SER A 105 -18.96 -11.69 12.86
CA SER A 105 -19.26 -12.28 14.18
C SER A 105 -18.03 -12.91 14.79
N LEU A 106 -17.94 -12.94 16.11
CA LEU A 106 -16.91 -13.70 16.83
C LEU A 106 -17.19 -15.21 16.85
N THR A 107 -18.42 -15.60 16.50
CA THR A 107 -18.83 -17.01 16.44
C THR A 107 -19.32 -17.36 15.05
N ARG A 108 -18.96 -18.56 14.59
CA ARG A 108 -19.40 -19.08 13.31
C ARG A 108 -20.92 -19.34 13.31
N SER A 109 -21.60 -18.99 12.22
CA SER A 109 -23.01 -19.30 11.98
C SER A 109 -23.24 -19.52 10.48
N PRO A 110 -24.45 -19.93 10.03
CA PRO A 110 -24.76 -20.00 8.61
C PRO A 110 -24.59 -18.66 7.86
N ARG A 111 -24.87 -17.53 8.55
CA ARG A 111 -24.69 -16.19 8.00
C ARG A 111 -23.23 -15.77 8.00
N PHE A 112 -22.50 -16.03 9.09
CA PHE A 112 -21.11 -15.67 9.26
C PHE A 112 -20.24 -16.92 9.13
N ALA A 113 -19.89 -17.30 7.90
CA ALA A 113 -19.27 -18.57 7.59
C ALA A 113 -17.79 -18.49 7.17
N TYR A 114 -17.32 -17.30 6.77
CA TYR A 114 -16.01 -17.09 6.17
C TYR A 114 -15.03 -16.46 7.15
N PRO A 115 -14.04 -17.24 7.64
CA PRO A 115 -13.12 -16.77 8.69
C PRO A 115 -12.05 -15.84 8.16
N ILE A 116 -11.62 -14.90 9.01
CA ILE A 116 -10.34 -14.23 8.92
C ILE A 116 -9.44 -14.74 10.04
N TYR A 117 -8.17 -14.99 9.72
CA TYR A 117 -7.25 -15.66 10.62
C TYR A 117 -6.16 -14.74 11.16
N ARG A 118 -5.76 -14.98 12.41
CA ARG A 118 -4.48 -14.48 12.92
C ARG A 118 -3.33 -15.29 12.33
N ARG A 119 -2.14 -14.69 12.33
CA ARG A 119 -0.93 -15.34 11.86
C ARG A 119 -0.67 -16.65 12.65
N PRO A 120 -0.44 -17.77 11.96
CA PRO A 120 -0.01 -19.01 12.60
C PRO A 120 1.31 -18.83 13.35
N PRO A 121 1.44 -19.33 14.60
CA PRO A 121 2.64 -19.10 15.41
C PRO A 121 3.91 -19.72 14.83
N GLU A 122 3.78 -20.78 14.04
CA GLU A 122 4.90 -21.45 13.37
C GLU A 122 5.40 -20.73 12.12
N LEU A 123 4.61 -19.80 11.57
CA LEU A 123 4.98 -19.07 10.36
C LEU A 123 6.07 -18.04 10.66
N LYS A 124 7.26 -18.23 10.09
CA LYS A 124 8.38 -17.28 10.19
C LYS A 124 8.32 -16.25 9.06
N ASP A 125 8.94 -15.08 9.29
CA ASP A 125 9.07 -14.06 8.24
C ASP A 125 9.91 -14.58 7.08
N GLY A 126 9.46 -14.27 5.86
CA GLY A 126 10.11 -14.75 4.63
C GLY A 126 9.82 -16.20 4.26
N GLN A 127 9.15 -16.96 5.11
CA GLN A 127 8.79 -18.36 4.83
C GLN A 127 7.56 -18.44 3.94
N VAL A 128 7.58 -19.34 2.95
CA VAL A 128 6.39 -19.72 2.17
C VAL A 128 5.55 -20.69 3.00
N TYR A 129 4.26 -20.39 3.12
CA TYR A 129 3.28 -21.19 3.87
C TYR A 129 2.18 -21.72 2.90
N HIS A 130 1.07 -22.25 3.43
CA HIS A 130 -0.06 -22.66 2.62
C HIS A 130 -0.53 -21.51 1.71
N ASP A 131 -0.83 -21.81 0.46
CA ASP A 131 -1.43 -20.86 -0.47
C ASP A 131 -2.91 -20.56 -0.12
N ARG A 132 -3.51 -19.57 -0.78
CA ARG A 132 -4.91 -19.20 -0.57
C ARG A 132 -5.85 -20.39 -0.75
N ALA A 133 -5.71 -21.15 -1.82
CA ALA A 133 -6.60 -22.27 -2.12
C ALA A 133 -6.59 -23.32 -0.99
N SER A 134 -5.41 -23.63 -0.45
CA SER A 134 -5.26 -24.55 0.68
C SER A 134 -5.89 -24.01 1.96
N ILE A 135 -5.69 -22.70 2.26
CA ILE A 135 -6.26 -22.06 3.45
C ILE A 135 -7.80 -21.99 3.34
N GLU A 136 -8.32 -21.53 2.22
CA GLU A 136 -9.79 -21.50 1.95
C GLU A 136 -10.38 -22.91 1.94
N GLY A 137 -9.63 -23.91 1.48
CA GLY A 137 -9.97 -25.33 1.55
C GLY A 137 -9.99 -25.92 2.97
N GLY A 138 -9.48 -25.18 3.96
CA GLY A 138 -9.55 -25.53 5.38
C GLY A 138 -8.27 -26.00 6.02
N ALA A 139 -7.08 -25.72 5.46
CA ALA A 139 -5.79 -26.08 6.06
C ALA A 139 -5.59 -25.52 7.48
N LEU A 140 -6.32 -24.45 7.85
CA LEU A 140 -6.27 -23.87 9.20
C LEU A 140 -7.48 -24.21 10.08
N ARG A 141 -8.42 -25.03 9.59
CA ARG A 141 -9.64 -25.36 10.32
C ARG A 141 -9.34 -26.09 11.63
N GLY A 142 -10.00 -25.70 12.71
CA GLY A 142 -9.87 -26.33 14.03
C GLY A 142 -8.60 -25.94 14.79
N ARG A 143 -7.81 -24.99 14.28
CA ARG A 143 -6.58 -24.54 14.94
C ARG A 143 -6.81 -23.38 15.92
N GLY A 144 -8.04 -22.87 16.01
CA GLY A 144 -8.38 -21.74 16.89
C GLY A 144 -7.68 -20.43 16.50
N LEU A 145 -7.40 -20.25 15.20
CA LEU A 145 -6.74 -19.06 14.66
C LEU A 145 -7.73 -18.01 14.14
N GLU A 146 -9.01 -18.31 14.14
CA GLU A 146 -10.06 -17.43 13.66
C GLU A 146 -10.19 -16.19 14.57
N ILE A 147 -10.16 -15.00 13.96
CA ILE A 147 -10.41 -13.72 14.66
C ILE A 147 -11.90 -13.38 14.62
N ALA A 148 -12.50 -13.57 13.46
CA ALA A 148 -13.92 -13.35 13.19
C ALA A 148 -14.36 -14.16 11.96
N TRP A 149 -15.66 -14.26 11.76
CA TRP A 149 -16.30 -14.82 10.57
C TRP A 149 -17.10 -13.72 9.88
N LEU A 150 -16.96 -13.59 8.56
CA LEU A 150 -17.64 -12.61 7.73
C LEU A 150 -18.77 -13.27 6.93
N GLU A 151 -19.64 -12.45 6.33
CA GLU A 151 -20.81 -12.90 5.56
C GLU A 151 -20.46 -13.36 4.14
N ASP A 152 -19.46 -12.73 3.53
CA ASP A 152 -19.20 -12.84 2.09
C ASP A 152 -17.73 -13.18 1.83
N PRO A 153 -17.40 -14.30 1.16
CA PRO A 153 -16.03 -14.68 0.85
C PRO A 153 -15.34 -13.69 -0.13
N VAL A 154 -16.13 -12.98 -0.94
CA VAL A 154 -15.60 -11.97 -1.84
C VAL A 154 -15.08 -10.78 -1.03
N GLU A 155 -15.83 -10.34 -0.02
CA GLU A 155 -15.36 -9.27 0.86
C GLU A 155 -14.19 -9.70 1.74
N VAL A 156 -14.10 -10.97 2.15
CA VAL A 156 -12.88 -11.52 2.80
C VAL A 156 -11.66 -11.39 1.88
N TYR A 157 -11.81 -11.75 0.59
CA TYR A 157 -10.74 -11.59 -0.38
C TYR A 157 -10.30 -10.12 -0.52
N PHE A 158 -11.25 -9.20 -0.66
CA PHE A 158 -10.94 -7.78 -0.78
C PHE A 158 -10.37 -7.19 0.52
N LEU A 159 -10.80 -7.66 1.68
CA LEU A 159 -10.17 -7.30 2.96
C LEU A 159 -8.67 -7.69 3.00
N HIS A 160 -8.30 -8.86 2.42
CA HIS A 160 -6.90 -9.22 2.25
C HIS A 160 -6.14 -8.28 1.30
N ILE A 161 -6.80 -7.71 0.29
CA ILE A 161 -6.17 -6.73 -0.61
C ILE A 161 -5.96 -5.40 0.11
N GLN A 162 -6.95 -4.95 0.91
CA GLN A 162 -6.87 -3.68 1.64
C GLN A 162 -5.93 -3.74 2.85
N GLY A 163 -5.71 -4.93 3.43
CA GLY A 163 -4.78 -5.13 4.55
C GLY A 163 -5.31 -4.77 5.93
N SER A 164 -6.40 -4.04 6.03
CA SER A 164 -7.05 -3.62 7.27
C SER A 164 -8.56 -3.47 7.07
N GLY A 165 -9.33 -3.41 8.16
CA GLY A 165 -10.77 -3.20 8.09
C GLY A 165 -11.43 -3.09 9.46
N ARG A 166 -12.68 -2.68 9.43
CA ARG A 166 -13.59 -2.60 10.58
C ARG A 166 -14.64 -3.70 10.47
N ILE A 167 -14.79 -4.47 11.52
CA ILE A 167 -15.77 -5.56 11.58
C ILE A 167 -16.88 -5.15 12.53
N ARG A 168 -18.06 -4.90 11.98
CA ARG A 168 -19.28 -4.58 12.74
C ARG A 168 -19.89 -5.86 13.28
N LEU A 169 -19.89 -5.98 14.59
CA LEU A 169 -20.45 -7.13 15.31
C LEU A 169 -21.96 -7.02 15.48
N PRO A 170 -22.70 -8.15 15.69
CA PRO A 170 -24.16 -8.13 15.86
C PRO A 170 -24.65 -7.31 17.06
N ASP A 171 -23.82 -7.10 18.06
CA ASP A 171 -24.10 -6.27 19.24
C ASP A 171 -23.82 -4.77 19.04
N GLY A 172 -23.45 -4.36 17.81
CA GLY A 172 -23.16 -2.97 17.45
C GLY A 172 -21.72 -2.53 17.72
N ARG A 173 -20.90 -3.33 18.39
CA ARG A 173 -19.48 -3.02 18.56
C ARG A 173 -18.74 -3.12 17.23
N VAL A 174 -17.72 -2.31 17.08
CA VAL A 174 -16.80 -2.35 15.92
C VAL A 174 -15.45 -2.86 16.39
N MET A 175 -15.01 -3.99 15.83
CA MET A 175 -13.68 -4.53 16.02
C MET A 175 -12.80 -4.10 14.85
N ARG A 176 -11.63 -3.55 15.12
CA ARG A 176 -10.66 -3.20 14.08
C ARG A 176 -9.65 -4.32 13.88
N VAL A 177 -9.32 -4.58 12.62
CA VAL A 177 -8.28 -5.53 12.23
C VAL A 177 -7.28 -4.85 11.30
N GLY A 178 -6.02 -5.21 11.45
CA GLY A 178 -4.93 -4.74 10.60
C GLY A 178 -4.00 -5.88 10.23
N TYR A 179 -3.04 -5.59 9.36
CA TYR A 179 -2.07 -6.53 8.87
C TYR A 179 -1.31 -7.22 10.02
N GLY A 180 -1.31 -8.54 10.01
CA GLY A 180 -0.62 -9.39 10.99
C GLY A 180 0.46 -10.29 10.39
N GLY A 181 0.61 -10.29 9.06
CA GLY A 181 1.59 -11.09 8.34
C GLY A 181 1.04 -11.65 7.03
N ARG A 182 1.89 -12.28 6.23
CA ARG A 182 1.51 -12.90 4.95
C ARG A 182 2.06 -14.30 4.83
N ASN A 183 1.49 -15.08 3.93
CA ASN A 183 1.89 -16.47 3.68
C ASN A 183 3.14 -16.64 2.79
N GLY A 184 3.82 -15.57 2.40
CA GLY A 184 5.06 -15.62 1.61
C GLY A 184 4.89 -15.84 0.11
N HIS A 185 3.69 -16.12 -0.40
CA HIS A 185 3.43 -16.19 -1.84
C HIS A 185 3.38 -14.81 -2.48
N ALA A 186 3.87 -14.73 -3.73
CA ALA A 186 3.75 -13.51 -4.54
C ALA A 186 2.29 -13.21 -4.88
N TYR A 187 1.94 -11.93 -4.87
CA TYR A 187 0.63 -11.47 -5.32
C TYR A 187 0.45 -11.71 -6.83
N ARG A 188 -0.73 -12.20 -7.21
CA ARG A 188 -1.15 -12.30 -8.60
C ARG A 188 -2.46 -11.57 -8.80
N SER A 189 -2.48 -10.59 -9.70
CA SER A 189 -3.68 -9.81 -9.99
C SER A 189 -4.76 -10.66 -10.66
N ILE A 190 -5.89 -10.83 -9.99
CA ILE A 190 -7.06 -11.50 -10.59
C ILE A 190 -7.67 -10.65 -11.71
N GLY A 191 -7.59 -9.32 -11.62
CA GLY A 191 -8.04 -8.44 -12.69
C GLY A 191 -7.23 -8.63 -13.98
N GLN A 192 -5.91 -8.71 -13.89
CA GLN A 192 -5.07 -9.03 -15.06
C GLN A 192 -5.38 -10.43 -15.62
N GLU A 193 -5.65 -11.39 -14.76
CA GLU A 193 -6.03 -12.74 -15.17
C GLU A 193 -7.41 -12.76 -15.87
N MET A 194 -8.36 -11.96 -15.41
CA MET A 194 -9.66 -11.81 -16.08
C MET A 194 -9.51 -11.21 -17.48
N ILE A 195 -8.65 -10.21 -17.65
CA ILE A 195 -8.30 -9.65 -18.97
C ILE A 195 -7.64 -10.73 -19.84
N ARG A 196 -6.65 -11.44 -19.31
CA ARG A 196 -5.94 -12.52 -20.02
C ARG A 196 -6.87 -13.64 -20.49
N ARG A 197 -7.90 -13.97 -19.72
CA ARG A 197 -8.93 -14.95 -20.07
C ARG A 197 -10.01 -14.40 -21.01
N GLY A 198 -9.97 -13.10 -21.31
CA GLY A 198 -10.95 -12.45 -22.19
C GLY A 198 -12.35 -12.26 -21.57
N THR A 199 -12.46 -12.35 -20.24
CA THR A 199 -13.74 -12.13 -19.54
C THR A 199 -14.11 -10.65 -19.46
N HIS A 200 -13.10 -9.76 -19.43
CA HIS A 200 -13.25 -8.30 -19.37
C HIS A 200 -12.16 -7.63 -20.20
N SER A 201 -12.46 -6.44 -20.74
CA SER A 201 -11.47 -5.53 -21.29
C SER A 201 -10.85 -4.65 -20.19
N PRO A 202 -9.65 -4.07 -20.39
CA PRO A 202 -8.96 -3.26 -19.39
C PRO A 202 -9.74 -2.02 -18.93
N ASP A 203 -10.56 -1.45 -19.79
CA ASP A 203 -11.40 -0.27 -19.57
C ASP A 203 -12.70 -0.60 -18.82
N GLN A 204 -13.15 -1.84 -18.86
CA GLN A 204 -14.35 -2.32 -18.14
C GLN A 204 -14.04 -2.84 -16.74
N LEU A 205 -12.76 -3.00 -16.38
CA LEU A 205 -12.37 -3.68 -15.15
C LEU A 205 -12.19 -2.69 -13.99
N SER A 206 -13.10 -2.74 -13.05
CA SER A 206 -13.02 -2.07 -11.75
C SER A 206 -13.07 -3.09 -10.60
N ALA A 207 -12.80 -2.67 -9.39
CA ALA A 207 -12.97 -3.52 -8.21
C ALA A 207 -14.44 -3.97 -8.03
N GLN A 208 -15.39 -3.10 -8.39
CA GLN A 208 -16.82 -3.39 -8.36
C GLN A 208 -17.20 -4.47 -9.37
N GLU A 209 -16.71 -4.35 -10.61
CA GLU A 209 -16.93 -5.35 -11.65
C GLU A 209 -16.35 -6.71 -11.30
N ILE A 210 -15.16 -6.76 -10.72
CA ILE A 210 -14.55 -8.00 -10.24
C ILE A 210 -15.46 -8.65 -9.18
N ARG A 211 -15.94 -7.88 -8.19
CA ARG A 211 -16.86 -8.38 -7.15
C ARG A 211 -18.16 -8.93 -7.75
N ALA A 212 -18.76 -8.17 -8.66
CA ALA A 212 -20.01 -8.57 -9.32
C ALA A 212 -19.82 -9.86 -10.10
N TRP A 213 -18.77 -9.95 -10.90
CA TRP A 213 -18.47 -11.13 -11.70
C TRP A 213 -18.22 -12.37 -10.82
N VAL A 214 -17.41 -12.23 -9.76
CA VAL A 214 -17.12 -13.37 -8.86
C VAL A 214 -18.39 -13.89 -8.20
N ARG A 215 -19.27 -13.00 -7.70
CA ARG A 215 -20.55 -13.40 -7.10
C ARG A 215 -21.49 -14.08 -8.09
N ALA A 216 -21.52 -13.62 -9.34
CA ALA A 216 -22.38 -14.18 -10.38
C ALA A 216 -21.91 -15.55 -10.91
N ASN A 217 -20.63 -15.91 -10.74
CA ASN A 217 -20.04 -17.08 -11.38
C ASN A 217 -19.72 -18.25 -10.42
N GLY A 218 -20.22 -18.23 -9.18
CA GLY A 218 -20.16 -19.35 -8.24
C GLY A 218 -18.75 -19.98 -8.13
N ARG A 219 -18.61 -21.26 -8.56
CA ARG A 219 -17.34 -21.98 -8.49
C ARG A 219 -16.23 -21.30 -9.34
N ALA A 220 -16.55 -20.86 -10.55
CA ALA A 220 -15.57 -20.18 -11.40
C ALA A 220 -15.10 -18.85 -10.78
N GLY A 221 -15.98 -18.15 -10.05
CA GLY A 221 -15.65 -16.99 -9.25
C GLY A 221 -14.68 -17.33 -8.12
N SER A 222 -14.95 -18.38 -7.36
CA SER A 222 -14.06 -18.86 -6.29
C SER A 222 -12.68 -19.29 -6.84
N ASP A 223 -12.67 -20.01 -7.95
CA ASP A 223 -11.41 -20.42 -8.62
C ASP A 223 -10.62 -19.20 -9.11
N MET A 224 -11.30 -18.11 -9.51
CA MET A 224 -10.65 -16.85 -9.86
C MET A 224 -10.01 -16.18 -8.65
N LEU A 225 -10.66 -16.14 -7.49
CA LEU A 225 -10.05 -15.62 -6.26
C LEU A 225 -8.82 -16.43 -5.86
N ASN A 226 -8.88 -17.76 -6.00
CA ASN A 226 -7.78 -18.68 -5.71
C ASN A 226 -6.60 -18.60 -6.69
N TYR A 227 -6.76 -17.95 -7.84
CA TYR A 227 -5.64 -17.66 -8.75
C TYR A 227 -4.57 -16.80 -8.07
N ASN A 228 -4.96 -15.94 -7.14
CA ASN A 228 -4.01 -15.22 -6.28
C ASN A 228 -3.61 -16.09 -5.09
N PRO A 229 -2.41 -16.70 -5.06
CA PRO A 229 -1.98 -17.55 -3.96
C PRO A 229 -1.63 -16.77 -2.68
N SER A 230 -1.41 -15.46 -2.80
CA SER A 230 -1.09 -14.59 -1.65
C SER A 230 -2.27 -14.50 -0.68
N TYR A 231 -1.96 -14.66 0.60
CA TYR A 231 -2.91 -14.57 1.71
C TYR A 231 -2.29 -13.75 2.83
N ILE A 232 -3.05 -12.84 3.42
CA ILE A 232 -2.62 -12.13 4.62
C ILE A 232 -3.36 -12.62 5.85
N PHE A 233 -2.68 -12.55 6.98
CA PHE A 233 -3.21 -12.78 8.31
C PHE A 233 -3.44 -11.45 8.99
N PHE A 234 -4.40 -11.41 9.91
CA PHE A 234 -4.78 -10.19 10.61
C PHE A 234 -4.35 -10.22 12.08
N ARG A 235 -4.35 -9.04 12.68
CA ARG A 235 -4.30 -8.86 14.14
C ARG A 235 -5.40 -7.89 14.55
N LYS A 236 -5.88 -8.00 15.79
CA LYS A 236 -6.78 -7.00 16.35
C LYS A 236 -6.03 -5.71 16.68
N LEU A 237 -6.70 -4.60 16.51
CA LEU A 237 -6.20 -3.25 16.81
C LEU A 237 -7.08 -2.63 17.90
N ASP A 238 -7.03 -3.23 19.10
CA ASP A 238 -7.93 -2.90 20.20
C ASP A 238 -7.70 -1.49 20.78
N GLU A 239 -6.46 -0.97 20.66
CA GLU A 239 -6.05 0.33 21.22
C GLU A 239 -6.19 1.50 20.23
N LEU A 240 -6.57 1.22 18.98
CA LEU A 240 -6.66 2.24 17.94
C LEU A 240 -8.00 2.98 18.02
N SER A 241 -7.95 4.29 18.28
CA SER A 241 -9.12 5.17 18.34
C SER A 241 -9.96 5.14 17.05
N ALA A 242 -11.28 5.28 17.17
CA ALA A 242 -12.23 5.17 16.07
C ALA A 242 -12.05 6.23 14.98
N ASP A 243 -11.57 7.42 15.36
CA ASP A 243 -11.31 8.55 14.46
C ASP A 243 -9.99 8.43 13.67
N LYS A 244 -9.08 7.55 14.11
CA LYS A 244 -7.81 7.32 13.43
C LYS A 244 -7.98 6.34 12.25
N GLY A 245 -7.19 6.52 11.20
CA GLY A 245 -7.06 5.55 10.12
C GLY A 245 -6.39 4.25 10.58
N PRO A 246 -6.27 3.25 9.70
CA PRO A 246 -5.61 1.99 10.02
C PRO A 246 -4.09 2.18 10.23
N ILE A 247 -3.44 1.14 10.74
CA ILE A 247 -1.99 1.14 10.96
C ILE A 247 -1.29 0.78 9.65
N GLY A 248 -0.49 1.71 9.13
CA GLY A 248 0.37 1.51 7.96
C GLY A 248 1.67 0.75 8.26
N ALA A 249 2.52 0.59 7.25
CA ALA A 249 3.77 -0.15 7.33
C ALA A 249 4.77 0.43 8.34
N MET A 250 4.68 1.72 8.65
CA MET A 250 5.51 2.37 9.67
C MET A 250 5.00 2.16 11.11
N GLY A 251 3.94 1.37 11.32
CA GLY A 251 3.39 1.09 12.65
C GLY A 251 2.66 2.28 13.28
N ARG A 252 2.22 3.25 12.49
CA ARG A 252 1.43 4.42 12.86
C ARG A 252 0.16 4.48 12.03
N SER A 253 -0.83 5.22 12.56
CA SER A 253 -2.07 5.48 11.83
C SER A 253 -1.81 6.29 10.57
N ILE A 254 -2.44 5.90 9.47
CA ILE A 254 -2.41 6.64 8.22
C ILE A 254 -3.61 7.58 8.09
N THR A 255 -3.45 8.63 7.31
CA THR A 255 -4.43 9.71 7.15
C THR A 255 -5.01 9.72 5.74
N ALA A 256 -6.34 9.76 5.63
CA ALA A 256 -7.04 9.85 4.34
C ALA A 256 -6.54 11.05 3.53
N MET A 257 -6.28 10.85 2.26
CA MET A 257 -5.80 11.87 1.31
C MET A 257 -4.47 12.53 1.70
N ARG A 258 -3.74 11.96 2.69
CA ARG A 258 -2.41 12.41 3.14
C ARG A 258 -1.39 11.27 3.29
N SER A 259 -1.81 10.03 3.13
CA SER A 259 -0.92 8.87 3.19
C SER A 259 -0.98 8.07 1.89
N VAL A 260 0.17 7.57 1.45
CA VAL A 260 0.29 6.70 0.29
C VAL A 260 1.08 5.43 0.62
N ALA A 261 0.70 4.32 -0.04
CA ALA A 261 1.52 3.14 -0.13
C ALA A 261 2.42 3.22 -1.37
N ILE A 262 3.68 2.85 -1.21
CA ILE A 262 4.74 2.98 -2.23
C ILE A 262 5.61 1.71 -2.30
N ASP A 263 6.53 1.70 -3.25
CA ASP A 263 7.62 0.72 -3.28
C ASP A 263 8.84 1.26 -2.52
N PRO A 264 9.20 0.68 -1.37
CA PRO A 264 10.30 1.17 -0.55
C PRO A 264 11.69 1.02 -1.21
N ASP A 265 11.79 0.26 -2.30
CA ASP A 265 13.02 0.16 -3.09
C ASP A 265 13.33 1.47 -3.85
N PHE A 266 12.32 2.34 -4.05
CA PHE A 266 12.44 3.60 -4.81
C PHE A 266 12.06 4.82 -3.99
N THR A 267 11.11 4.71 -3.08
CA THR A 267 10.61 5.80 -2.23
C THR A 267 10.83 5.43 -0.77
N PRO A 268 11.65 6.16 -0.02
CA PRO A 268 11.85 5.89 1.40
C PRO A 268 10.54 5.99 2.20
N LEU A 269 10.28 5.01 3.08
CA LEU A 269 9.18 5.13 4.03
C LEU A 269 9.36 6.36 4.92
N GLY A 270 8.30 7.12 5.11
CA GLY A 270 8.26 8.37 5.83
C GLY A 270 8.58 9.62 4.99
N ALA A 271 9.02 9.44 3.73
CA ALA A 271 9.27 10.56 2.83
C ALA A 271 7.97 11.30 2.49
N PRO A 272 7.95 12.65 2.56
CA PRO A 272 6.90 13.42 1.91
C PRO A 272 6.98 13.23 0.39
N VAL A 273 5.82 13.12 -0.26
CA VAL A 273 5.71 12.97 -1.70
C VAL A 273 4.65 13.91 -2.24
N TRP A 274 4.97 14.63 -3.29
CA TRP A 274 4.00 15.43 -4.04
C TRP A 274 3.31 14.55 -5.05
N VAL A 275 1.99 14.48 -4.96
CA VAL A 275 1.13 13.67 -5.82
C VAL A 275 0.45 14.59 -6.83
N GLU A 276 0.76 14.38 -8.09
CA GLU A 276 0.03 14.95 -9.23
C GLU A 276 -0.69 13.82 -9.95
N LYS A 277 -1.87 13.46 -9.45
CA LYS A 277 -2.75 12.48 -10.07
C LYS A 277 -3.67 13.18 -11.06
N ASP A 278 -3.72 12.69 -12.28
CA ASP A 278 -4.64 13.15 -13.31
C ASP A 278 -5.99 12.42 -13.27
N GLY A 279 -6.75 12.43 -14.32
CA GLY A 279 -8.05 11.76 -14.45
C GLY A 279 -9.24 12.65 -14.07
N ASN A 280 -10.40 12.02 -13.82
CA ASN A 280 -11.67 12.75 -13.61
C ASN A 280 -11.67 13.58 -12.31
N ASP A 281 -11.01 13.08 -11.27
CA ASP A 281 -10.88 13.78 -9.98
C ASP A 281 -9.37 14.02 -9.73
N PRO A 282 -8.78 15.05 -10.33
CA PRO A 282 -7.35 15.31 -10.23
C PRO A 282 -6.96 15.66 -8.80
N ILE A 283 -5.78 15.17 -8.37
CA ILE A 283 -5.22 15.44 -7.05
C ILE A 283 -3.90 16.17 -7.23
N ARG A 284 -3.72 17.25 -6.49
CA ARG A 284 -2.49 17.99 -6.31
C ARG A 284 -2.28 18.20 -4.83
N ALA A 285 -1.54 17.29 -4.19
CA ALA A 285 -1.44 17.28 -2.74
C ALA A 285 -0.10 16.69 -2.25
N LEU A 286 0.38 17.26 -1.16
CA LEU A 286 1.49 16.71 -0.41
C LEU A 286 0.98 15.58 0.49
N MET A 287 1.55 14.41 0.33
CA MET A 287 1.24 13.21 1.08
C MET A 287 2.51 12.62 1.71
N VAL A 288 2.38 11.60 2.53
CA VAL A 288 3.51 10.94 3.19
C VAL A 288 3.50 9.45 2.83
N ALA A 289 4.67 8.92 2.50
CA ALA A 289 4.90 7.51 2.18
C ALA A 289 4.89 6.67 3.47
N GLN A 290 3.71 6.31 3.98
CA GLN A 290 3.55 5.66 5.30
C GLN A 290 3.15 4.19 5.22
N ASP A 291 2.91 3.69 4.00
CA ASP A 291 2.44 2.33 3.80
C ASP A 291 3.11 1.65 2.61
N THR A 292 2.91 0.33 2.51
CA THR A 292 3.43 -0.49 1.41
C THR A 292 2.37 -1.51 1.00
N GLY A 293 2.44 -1.95 -0.26
CA GLY A 293 1.56 -2.99 -0.77
C GLY A 293 2.28 -4.00 -1.65
N GLY A 294 1.87 -5.26 -1.60
CA GLY A 294 2.48 -6.33 -2.41
C GLY A 294 2.35 -6.12 -3.92
N ALA A 295 1.36 -5.34 -4.35
CA ALA A 295 1.13 -4.96 -5.74
C ALA A 295 1.71 -3.59 -6.11
N ILE A 296 2.25 -2.84 -5.13
CA ILE A 296 2.75 -1.49 -5.34
C ILE A 296 4.25 -1.60 -5.60
N LYS A 297 4.62 -1.64 -6.90
CA LYS A 297 5.99 -1.88 -7.35
C LYS A 297 6.40 -0.90 -8.44
N GLY A 298 7.62 -0.37 -8.29
CA GLY A 298 8.24 0.57 -9.22
C GLY A 298 8.32 2.02 -8.72
N PRO A 299 9.13 2.87 -9.39
CA PRO A 299 9.47 4.21 -8.90
C PRO A 299 8.34 5.23 -9.07
N GLN A 300 7.49 5.07 -10.10
CA GLN A 300 6.35 5.96 -10.38
C GLN A 300 5.04 5.21 -10.06
N ARG A 301 4.94 4.69 -8.80
CA ARG A 301 3.79 3.90 -8.36
C ARG A 301 3.38 4.31 -6.94
N ALA A 302 2.14 4.75 -6.78
CA ALA A 302 1.56 5.02 -5.47
C ALA A 302 0.11 4.53 -5.39
N ASP A 303 -0.28 4.12 -4.18
CA ASP A 303 -1.65 3.74 -3.82
C ASP A 303 -2.14 4.71 -2.74
N ILE A 304 -3.14 5.54 -3.05
CA ILE A 304 -3.56 6.64 -2.18
C ILE A 304 -4.60 6.11 -1.17
N PHE A 305 -4.42 6.42 0.10
CA PHE A 305 -5.41 6.07 1.12
C PHE A 305 -6.59 7.03 1.09
N TYR A 306 -7.77 6.54 0.72
CA TYR A 306 -9.00 7.34 0.56
C TYR A 306 -9.86 7.45 1.82
N GLY A 307 -9.51 6.70 2.89
CA GLY A 307 -10.26 6.74 4.15
C GLY A 307 -11.00 5.45 4.43
N THR A 308 -12.12 5.55 5.17
CA THR A 308 -12.85 4.40 5.72
C THR A 308 -14.29 4.34 5.18
N GLY A 309 -14.81 3.13 5.02
CA GLY A 309 -16.21 2.85 4.68
C GLY A 309 -16.54 2.90 3.20
N ASP A 310 -17.84 2.72 2.89
CA ASP A 310 -18.34 2.51 1.53
C ASP A 310 -18.09 3.71 0.60
N GLY A 311 -18.22 4.94 1.10
CA GLY A 311 -17.96 6.14 0.30
C GLY A 311 -16.51 6.19 -0.20
N ALA A 312 -15.55 5.94 0.71
CA ALA A 312 -14.14 5.84 0.37
C ALA A 312 -13.87 4.65 -0.59
N GLY A 313 -14.52 3.51 -0.35
CA GLY A 313 -14.40 2.33 -1.19
C GLY A 313 -14.92 2.54 -2.62
N ASN A 314 -16.03 3.24 -2.78
CA ASN A 314 -16.59 3.57 -4.10
C ASN A 314 -15.67 4.51 -4.89
N ALA A 315 -15.14 5.54 -4.24
CA ALA A 315 -14.19 6.45 -4.85
C ALA A 315 -12.87 5.75 -5.19
N ALA A 316 -12.28 5.02 -4.24
CA ALA A 316 -11.02 4.31 -4.43
C ALA A 316 -11.10 3.24 -5.55
N GLY A 317 -12.23 2.56 -5.67
CA GLY A 317 -12.40 1.45 -6.62
C GLY A 317 -12.35 1.83 -8.10
N THR A 318 -12.42 3.12 -8.42
CA THR A 318 -12.36 3.65 -9.79
C THR A 318 -11.01 4.28 -10.14
N VAL A 319 -10.12 4.46 -9.15
CA VAL A 319 -8.83 5.14 -9.37
C VAL A 319 -7.85 4.22 -10.10
N LYS A 320 -7.47 4.63 -11.29
CA LYS A 320 -6.41 4.05 -12.11
C LYS A 320 -5.90 5.12 -13.07
N ASP A 321 -5.19 6.08 -12.54
CA ASP A 321 -4.86 7.33 -13.23
C ASP A 321 -3.35 7.50 -13.41
N GLY A 322 -2.97 8.27 -14.42
CA GLY A 322 -1.61 8.71 -14.66
C GLY A 322 -1.22 9.93 -13.84
N GLY A 323 -0.05 10.47 -14.13
CA GLY A 323 0.45 11.69 -13.54
C GLY A 323 1.93 11.64 -13.16
N ARG A 324 2.33 12.36 -12.09
CA ARG A 324 3.70 12.39 -11.59
C ARG A 324 3.73 12.13 -10.08
N LEU A 325 4.66 11.27 -9.64
CA LEU A 325 5.00 11.10 -8.23
C LEU A 325 6.37 11.73 -7.98
N ILE A 326 6.41 12.76 -7.15
CA ILE A 326 7.60 13.55 -6.90
C ILE A 326 7.97 13.39 -5.42
N LEU A 327 9.18 12.91 -5.14
CA LEU A 327 9.69 12.73 -3.79
C LEU A 327 10.22 14.04 -3.26
N LEU A 328 9.93 14.39 -2.01
CA LEU A 328 10.64 15.43 -1.30
C LEU A 328 11.75 14.79 -0.45
N LEU A 329 12.97 14.94 -0.89
CA LEU A 329 14.15 14.38 -0.20
C LEU A 329 14.89 15.47 0.58
N PRO A 330 15.49 15.15 1.73
CA PRO A 330 16.44 16.04 2.39
C PRO A 330 17.45 16.55 1.38
N ILE A 331 17.82 17.83 1.48
CA ILE A 331 18.62 18.55 0.47
C ILE A 331 19.88 17.76 0.08
N ASP A 332 20.67 17.33 1.07
CA ASP A 332 21.92 16.62 0.81
C ASP A 332 21.68 15.29 0.09
N ARG A 333 20.60 14.60 0.46
CA ARG A 333 20.22 13.32 -0.16
C ARG A 333 19.72 13.50 -1.60
N ALA A 334 19.02 14.58 -1.87
CA ALA A 334 18.57 14.91 -3.23
C ALA A 334 19.76 15.15 -4.17
N TYR A 335 20.75 15.90 -3.71
CA TYR A 335 21.97 16.12 -4.50
C TYR A 335 22.80 14.85 -4.70
N ALA A 336 22.87 13.97 -3.70
CA ALA A 336 23.58 12.69 -3.80
C ALA A 336 22.93 11.69 -4.79
N MET A 337 21.65 11.90 -5.17
CA MET A 337 20.97 11.07 -6.17
C MET A 337 21.22 11.50 -7.61
N LEU A 338 21.77 12.68 -7.82
CA LEU A 338 22.09 13.14 -9.18
C LEU A 338 23.38 12.45 -9.66
N PRO A 339 23.47 12.07 -10.95
CA PRO A 339 24.74 11.60 -11.49
C PRO A 339 25.78 12.71 -11.36
N GLU A 340 26.98 12.33 -10.93
CA GLU A 340 28.13 13.22 -10.99
C GLU A 340 28.31 13.70 -12.44
N GLY A 341 28.22 15.02 -12.66
CA GLY A 341 28.31 15.66 -13.98
C GLY A 341 29.68 15.56 -14.62
#